data_e731d10268e699c0bd1d41eb004ac9d8
#
_entry.id   e731d10268e699c0bd1d41eb004ac9d8
#
_cell.length_a   1.000
_cell.length_b   1.000
_cell.length_c   1.000
_cell.angle_alpha   90.00
_cell.angle_beta   90.00
_cell.angle_gamma   90.00
#
_symmetry.space_group_name_H-M   'P 1'
#
loop_
_entity.id
_entity.type
_entity.pdbx_description
1 polymer ?
#
loop_
_entity_poly.entity_id
_entity_poly.type
_entity_poly.pdbx_seq_one_letter_code
_entity_poly.pdbx_strand_id
1 'polypeptide(L)'
;MGDAPFWGPFWDLPELKESERRLILKARSSIYRILSEYGKECGTYSLIHADLHSYNVLVNGTQLYAIDFDDSGFGWHQYELAVALFHWQDSPHFEAFRDALLSGYRSERALDEAAIELLPMFLLIRPLALLGWLHERPEFDSEERRKGLVASVCEQTEELLT
;
A
#
# COMPACT_ATOMS: atom_id res chain seq x y z
N MET A 1 3.14 8.46 -5.97
CA MET A 1 2.22 8.71 -7.10
C MET A 1 2.64 9.92 -7.96
N GLY A 2 3.51 10.80 -7.47
CA GLY A 2 4.07 11.94 -8.22
C GLY A 2 4.94 11.52 -9.41
N ASP A 3 5.63 12.50 -10.02
CA ASP A 3 6.46 12.26 -11.23
C ASP A 3 7.74 11.49 -10.91
N ALA A 4 8.22 11.56 -9.67
CA ALA A 4 9.36 10.80 -9.15
C ALA A 4 8.97 10.12 -7.84
N PRO A 5 8.31 8.94 -7.89
CA PRO A 5 7.98 8.20 -6.68
C PRO A 5 9.24 7.64 -6.02
N PHE A 6 9.22 7.52 -4.70
CA PHE A 6 10.38 7.14 -3.88
C PHE A 6 10.99 5.79 -4.32
N TRP A 7 10.17 4.82 -4.72
CA TRP A 7 10.60 3.49 -5.16
C TRP A 7 10.55 3.29 -6.69
N GLY A 8 10.75 4.35 -7.48
CA GLY A 8 10.84 4.26 -8.92
C GLY A 8 9.50 4.28 -9.68
N PRO A 9 9.57 4.44 -10.99
CA PRO A 9 8.40 4.60 -11.86
C PRO A 9 7.72 3.26 -12.17
N PHE A 10 6.92 2.75 -11.25
CA PHE A 10 6.21 1.45 -11.37
C PHE A 10 5.34 1.30 -12.63
N TRP A 11 5.09 2.36 -13.36
CA TRP A 11 4.35 2.37 -14.64
C TRP A 11 5.26 2.22 -15.87
N ASP A 12 6.58 2.30 -15.70
CA ASP A 12 7.55 2.27 -16.79
C ASP A 12 8.47 1.04 -16.71
N LEU A 13 7.90 -0.09 -16.31
CA LEU A 13 8.63 -1.35 -16.27
C LEU A 13 8.69 -1.96 -17.68
N PRO A 14 9.87 -2.38 -18.16
CA PRO A 14 10.03 -2.91 -19.51
C PRO A 14 9.24 -4.20 -19.77
N GLU A 15 8.93 -4.96 -18.73
CA GLU A 15 8.22 -6.22 -18.81
C GLU A 15 6.69 -6.09 -18.91
N LEU A 16 6.14 -4.90 -18.68
CA LEU A 16 4.70 -4.66 -18.74
C LEU A 16 4.20 -4.76 -20.20
N LYS A 17 3.13 -5.52 -20.39
CA LYS A 17 2.36 -5.46 -21.63
C LYS A 17 1.69 -4.10 -21.75
N GLU A 18 1.42 -3.69 -22.98
CA GLU A 18 0.78 -2.38 -23.24
C GLU A 18 -0.60 -2.23 -22.57
N SER A 19 -1.37 -3.32 -22.46
CA SER A 19 -2.65 -3.32 -21.74
C SER A 19 -2.48 -3.10 -20.22
N GLU A 20 -1.49 -3.77 -19.62
CA GLU A 20 -1.16 -3.67 -18.20
C GLU A 20 -0.65 -2.25 -17.87
N ARG A 21 0.26 -1.73 -18.68
CA ARG A 21 0.77 -0.36 -18.56
C ARG A 21 -0.36 0.67 -18.60
N ARG A 22 -1.32 0.51 -19.51
CA ARG A 22 -2.48 1.42 -19.59
C ARG A 22 -3.36 1.37 -18.34
N LEU A 23 -3.60 0.19 -17.77
CA LEU A 23 -4.34 0.04 -16.52
C LEU A 23 -3.60 0.71 -15.36
N ILE A 24 -2.31 0.43 -15.21
CA ILE A 24 -1.46 1.03 -14.17
C ILE A 24 -1.46 2.57 -14.27
N LEU A 25 -1.38 3.13 -15.48
CA LEU A 25 -1.44 4.58 -15.67
C LEU A 25 -2.82 5.15 -15.33
N LYS A 26 -3.91 4.42 -15.60
CA LYS A 26 -5.26 4.81 -15.16
C LYS A 26 -5.37 4.80 -13.63
N ALA A 27 -4.90 3.72 -12.98
CA ALA A 27 -4.85 3.63 -11.52
C ALA A 27 -4.08 4.83 -10.94
N ARG A 28 -2.86 5.08 -11.43
CA ARG A 28 -2.02 6.21 -11.01
C ARG A 28 -2.78 7.54 -11.10
N SER A 29 -3.43 7.80 -12.22
CA SER A 29 -4.16 9.06 -12.45
C SER A 29 -5.36 9.20 -11.52
N SER A 30 -6.15 8.13 -11.32
CA SER A 30 -7.31 8.13 -10.41
C SER A 30 -6.87 8.29 -8.96
N ILE A 31 -5.87 7.55 -8.51
CA ILE A 31 -5.31 7.66 -7.16
C ILE A 31 -4.76 9.07 -6.91
N TYR A 32 -4.01 9.63 -7.86
CA TYR A 32 -3.47 10.98 -7.73
C TYR A 32 -4.59 12.02 -7.55
N ARG A 33 -5.67 11.94 -8.33
CA ARG A 33 -6.83 12.82 -8.20
C ARG A 33 -7.48 12.68 -6.81
N ILE A 34 -7.80 11.45 -6.39
CA ILE A 34 -8.42 11.17 -5.09
C ILE A 34 -7.56 11.71 -3.95
N LEU A 35 -6.25 11.43 -3.95
CA LEU A 35 -5.34 11.89 -2.89
C LEU A 35 -5.15 13.42 -2.91
N SER A 36 -5.24 14.06 -4.08
CA SER A 36 -5.19 15.52 -4.20
C SER A 36 -6.43 16.18 -3.60
N GLU A 37 -7.60 15.57 -3.78
CA GLU A 37 -8.86 16.00 -3.19
C GLU A 37 -8.93 15.72 -1.69
N TYR A 38 -8.43 14.56 -1.25
CA TYR A 38 -8.38 14.15 0.16
C TYR A 38 -7.45 15.05 0.99
N GLY A 39 -6.40 15.56 0.38
CA GLY A 39 -5.48 16.51 1.00
C GLY A 39 -4.46 15.88 1.95
N LYS A 40 -3.78 16.75 2.71
CA LYS A 40 -2.66 16.38 3.62
C LYS A 40 -2.81 17.07 4.98
N GLU A 41 -3.98 16.93 5.57
CA GLU A 41 -4.24 17.50 6.90
C GLU A 41 -3.50 16.70 7.98
N CYS A 42 -3.14 17.33 9.08
CA CYS A 42 -2.43 16.69 10.21
C CYS A 42 -3.18 15.47 10.80
N GLY A 43 -4.51 15.42 10.62
CA GLY A 43 -5.33 14.27 11.03
C GLY A 43 -5.18 13.04 10.17
N THR A 44 -4.72 13.18 8.91
CA THR A 44 -4.69 12.12 7.91
C THR A 44 -3.31 11.88 7.31
N TYR A 45 -2.37 12.81 7.48
CA TYR A 45 -1.06 12.81 6.87
C TYR A 45 0.02 13.29 7.85
N SER A 46 0.98 12.44 8.14
CA SER A 46 2.13 12.77 9.02
C SER A 46 3.30 11.83 8.74
N LEU A 47 4.30 11.81 9.64
CA LEU A 47 5.36 10.82 9.59
C LEU A 47 4.74 9.43 9.84
N ILE A 48 5.05 8.50 8.96
CA ILE A 48 4.64 7.10 9.02
C ILE A 48 5.86 6.20 8.87
N HIS A 49 5.74 4.94 9.27
CA HIS A 49 6.79 3.93 9.09
C HIS A 49 6.92 3.51 7.62
N ALA A 50 5.80 3.46 6.91
CA ALA A 50 5.62 3.10 5.50
C ALA A 50 5.90 1.63 5.13
N ASP A 51 6.47 0.82 6.05
CA ASP A 51 6.71 -0.61 5.86
C ASP A 51 6.38 -1.45 7.12
N LEU A 52 5.39 -1.02 7.93
CA LEU A 52 5.03 -1.69 9.18
C LEU A 52 4.15 -2.93 8.92
N HIS A 53 4.74 -3.97 8.38
CA HIS A 53 4.14 -5.30 8.27
C HIS A 53 4.58 -6.21 9.43
N SER A 54 3.97 -7.41 9.55
CA SER A 54 4.20 -8.33 10.68
C SER A 54 5.67 -8.76 10.88
N TYR A 55 6.49 -8.77 9.82
CA TYR A 55 7.92 -9.10 9.93
C TYR A 55 8.77 -7.96 10.51
N ASN A 56 8.24 -6.73 10.50
CA ASN A 56 8.89 -5.56 11.11
C ASN A 56 8.36 -5.29 12.53
N VAL A 57 7.71 -6.27 13.15
CA VAL A 57 7.24 -6.23 14.54
C VAL A 57 7.87 -7.36 15.34
N LEU A 58 8.71 -7.02 16.30
CA LEU A 58 9.26 -7.99 17.24
C LEU A 58 8.38 -8.12 18.47
N VAL A 59 8.19 -9.35 18.95
CA VAL A 59 7.39 -9.65 20.13
C VAL A 59 8.29 -10.17 21.24
N ASN A 60 8.23 -9.54 22.42
CA ASN A 60 8.90 -9.99 23.63
C ASN A 60 7.91 -10.02 24.81
N GLY A 61 7.36 -11.18 25.10
CA GLY A 61 6.27 -11.34 26.05
C GLY A 61 5.02 -10.57 25.59
N THR A 62 4.64 -9.53 26.32
CA THR A 62 3.51 -8.64 25.98
C THR A 62 3.94 -7.36 25.26
N GLN A 63 5.24 -7.17 25.06
CA GLN A 63 5.77 -5.95 24.45
C GLN A 63 5.96 -6.15 22.95
N LEU A 64 5.62 -5.13 22.17
CA LEU A 64 5.81 -5.05 20.72
C LEU A 64 6.83 -3.95 20.41
N TYR A 65 7.73 -4.25 19.47
CA TYR A 65 8.75 -3.30 19.02
C TYR A 65 8.69 -3.21 17.51
N ALA A 66 8.47 -2.02 16.96
CA ALA A 66 8.65 -1.76 15.54
C ALA A 66 10.14 -1.62 15.24
N ILE A 67 10.58 -2.20 14.13
CA ILE A 67 11.95 -2.15 13.61
C ILE A 67 11.94 -1.77 12.13
N ASP A 68 13.10 -1.48 11.56
CA ASP A 68 13.28 -1.20 10.14
C ASP A 68 12.55 0.06 9.67
N PHE A 69 13.02 1.21 10.15
CA PHE A 69 12.47 2.53 9.85
C PHE A 69 13.07 3.18 8.59
N ASP A 70 13.79 2.44 7.76
CA ASP A 70 14.52 2.98 6.61
C ASP A 70 13.60 3.62 5.56
N ASP A 71 12.37 3.10 5.43
CA ASP A 71 11.35 3.62 4.51
C ASP A 71 10.47 4.73 5.13
N SER A 72 10.72 5.11 6.38
CA SER A 72 9.90 6.07 7.09
C SER A 72 9.88 7.44 6.40
N GLY A 73 8.70 8.01 6.28
CA GLY A 73 8.51 9.28 5.61
C GLY A 73 7.14 9.88 5.85
N PHE A 74 6.88 11.05 5.26
CA PHE A 74 5.56 11.66 5.34
C PHE A 74 4.59 10.96 4.38
N GLY A 75 3.48 10.46 4.93
CA GLY A 75 2.47 9.71 4.19
C GLY A 75 1.10 9.76 4.83
N TRP A 76 0.10 9.25 4.13
CA TRP A 76 -1.26 9.08 4.64
C TRP A 76 -1.32 7.91 5.60
N HIS A 77 -2.03 8.06 6.70
CA HIS A 77 -2.14 7.06 7.76
C HIS A 77 -2.77 5.74 7.27
N GLN A 78 -3.68 5.81 6.28
CA GLN A 78 -4.27 4.62 5.67
C GLN A 78 -3.24 3.75 4.94
N TYR A 79 -2.12 4.33 4.49
CA TYR A 79 -1.05 3.54 3.89
C TYR A 79 -0.40 2.59 4.92
N GLU A 80 -0.23 3.02 6.18
CA GLU A 80 0.21 2.13 7.26
C GLU A 80 -0.73 0.94 7.44
N LEU A 81 -2.04 1.20 7.48
CA LEU A 81 -3.06 0.16 7.59
C LEU A 81 -3.01 -0.81 6.41
N ALA A 82 -2.85 -0.28 5.20
CA ALA A 82 -2.73 -1.08 3.98
C ALA A 82 -1.46 -1.93 3.98
N VAL A 83 -0.32 -1.41 4.42
CA VAL A 83 0.94 -2.17 4.55
C VAL A 83 0.78 -3.34 5.52
N ALA A 84 0.16 -3.10 6.69
CA ALA A 84 -0.08 -4.14 7.69
C ALA A 84 -1.01 -5.25 7.17
N LEU A 85 -1.99 -4.91 6.33
CA LEU A 85 -2.99 -5.84 5.78
C LEU A 85 -2.55 -6.52 4.48
N PHE A 86 -1.60 -5.97 3.75
CA PHE A 86 -1.27 -6.39 2.39
C PHE A 86 -1.03 -7.90 2.25
N HIS A 87 -0.23 -8.48 3.13
CA HIS A 87 0.09 -9.92 3.08
C HIS A 87 -1.05 -10.84 3.52
N TRP A 88 -2.15 -10.27 4.00
CA TRP A 88 -3.30 -11.01 4.49
C TRP A 88 -4.50 -10.99 3.55
N GLN A 89 -4.43 -10.25 2.42
CA GLN A 89 -5.56 -10.03 1.51
C GLN A 89 -6.19 -11.35 1.01
N ASP A 90 -5.37 -12.36 0.71
CA ASP A 90 -5.83 -13.68 0.26
C ASP A 90 -6.14 -14.64 1.42
N SER A 91 -6.05 -14.18 2.66
CA SER A 91 -6.33 -15.01 3.83
C SER A 91 -7.85 -15.18 4.03
N PRO A 92 -8.33 -16.39 4.35
CA PRO A 92 -9.73 -16.58 4.76
C PRO A 92 -10.09 -15.83 6.04
N HIS A 93 -9.10 -15.31 6.76
CA HIS A 93 -9.26 -14.52 7.98
C HIS A 93 -9.04 -13.02 7.76
N PHE A 94 -8.96 -12.55 6.52
CA PHE A 94 -8.68 -11.15 6.18
C PHE A 94 -9.61 -10.17 6.93
N GLU A 95 -10.91 -10.42 6.90
CA GLU A 95 -11.90 -9.57 7.58
C GLU A 95 -11.64 -9.46 9.09
N ALA A 96 -11.31 -10.59 9.74
CA ALA A 96 -11.01 -10.60 11.17
C ALA A 96 -9.71 -9.83 11.49
N PHE A 97 -8.68 -9.93 10.65
CA PHE A 97 -7.46 -9.15 10.79
C PHE A 97 -7.71 -7.66 10.57
N ARG A 98 -8.46 -7.31 9.53
CA ARG A 98 -8.85 -5.94 9.24
C ARG A 98 -9.60 -5.31 10.41
N ASP A 99 -10.61 -5.99 10.90
CA ASP A 99 -11.45 -5.48 11.99
C ASP A 99 -10.65 -5.34 13.30
N ALA A 100 -9.77 -6.27 13.62
CA ALA A 100 -8.88 -6.19 14.77
C ALA A 100 -7.90 -5.02 14.63
N LEU A 101 -7.27 -4.84 13.46
CA LEU A 101 -6.36 -3.73 13.17
C LEU A 101 -7.08 -2.38 13.30
N LEU A 102 -8.24 -2.23 12.68
CA LEU A 102 -9.03 -0.98 12.72
C LEU A 102 -9.52 -0.68 14.14
N SER A 103 -9.94 -1.69 14.90
CA SER A 103 -10.33 -1.54 16.31
C SER A 103 -9.16 -1.10 17.17
N GLY A 104 -7.98 -1.72 17.01
CA GLY A 104 -6.76 -1.32 17.72
C GLY A 104 -6.32 0.09 17.36
N TYR A 105 -6.34 0.43 16.07
CA TYR A 105 -5.99 1.78 15.61
C TYR A 105 -6.93 2.84 16.18
N ARG A 106 -8.24 2.59 16.18
CA ARG A 106 -9.25 3.50 16.73
C ARG A 106 -9.15 3.71 18.24
N SER A 107 -8.54 2.76 18.97
CA SER A 107 -8.30 2.95 20.43
C SER A 107 -7.22 4.00 20.71
N GLU A 108 -6.32 4.25 19.77
CA GLU A 108 -5.20 5.18 19.93
C GLU A 108 -5.41 6.48 19.13
N ARG A 109 -6.09 6.39 17.99
CA ARG A 109 -6.26 7.53 17.07
C ARG A 109 -7.62 7.49 16.39
N ALA A 110 -8.24 8.67 16.25
CA ALA A 110 -9.48 8.79 15.50
C ALA A 110 -9.29 8.35 14.04
N LEU A 111 -10.21 7.53 13.55
CA LEU A 111 -10.29 7.06 12.17
C LEU A 111 -11.76 7.04 11.78
N ASP A 112 -12.18 7.97 10.94
CA ASP A 112 -13.55 8.09 10.47
C ASP A 112 -13.88 7.09 9.35
N GLU A 113 -15.15 6.95 9.04
CA GLU A 113 -15.61 6.02 8.00
C GLU A 113 -15.10 6.44 6.61
N ALA A 114 -15.01 7.74 6.32
CA ALA A 114 -14.50 8.23 5.03
C ALA A 114 -13.03 7.84 4.82
N ALA A 115 -12.23 7.81 5.90
CA ALA A 115 -10.85 7.33 5.86
C ALA A 115 -10.78 5.81 5.59
N ILE A 116 -11.73 5.04 6.12
CA ILE A 116 -11.81 3.58 5.89
C ILE A 116 -12.28 3.27 4.48
N GLU A 117 -13.20 4.03 3.92
CA GLU A 117 -13.66 3.88 2.53
C GLU A 117 -12.51 4.02 1.51
N LEU A 118 -11.44 4.72 1.86
CA LEU A 118 -10.24 4.83 1.03
C LEU A 118 -9.27 3.63 1.18
N LEU A 119 -9.45 2.75 2.16
CA LEU A 119 -8.53 1.65 2.43
C LEU A 119 -8.32 0.71 1.23
N PRO A 120 -9.34 0.34 0.42
CA PRO A 120 -9.13 -0.48 -0.78
C PRO A 120 -8.17 0.19 -1.78
N MET A 121 -8.28 1.50 -1.97
CA MET A 121 -7.33 2.25 -2.81
C MET A 121 -5.90 2.19 -2.26
N PHE A 122 -5.72 2.30 -0.94
CA PHE A 122 -4.40 2.20 -0.32
C PHE A 122 -3.83 0.77 -0.40
N LEU A 123 -4.68 -0.27 -0.36
CA LEU A 123 -4.29 -1.65 -0.62
C LEU A 123 -3.79 -1.84 -2.06
N LEU A 124 -4.31 -1.11 -3.04
CA LEU A 124 -3.78 -1.06 -4.41
C LEU A 124 -2.48 -0.24 -4.50
N ILE A 125 -2.31 0.83 -3.72
CA ILE A 125 -1.08 1.63 -3.72
C ILE A 125 0.13 0.78 -3.27
N ARG A 126 -0.05 -0.11 -2.31
CA ARG A 126 1.05 -0.95 -1.79
C ARG A 126 1.69 -1.83 -2.88
N PRO A 127 0.98 -2.68 -3.63
CA PRO A 127 1.58 -3.48 -4.69
C PRO A 127 2.14 -2.62 -5.85
N LEU A 128 1.55 -1.45 -6.16
CA LEU A 128 2.14 -0.50 -7.09
C LEU A 128 3.51 -0.02 -6.62
N ALA A 129 3.66 0.33 -5.34
CA ALA A 129 4.94 0.71 -4.75
C ALA A 129 5.94 -0.44 -4.80
N LEU A 130 5.51 -1.68 -4.49
CA LEU A 130 6.35 -2.87 -4.55
C LEU A 130 6.84 -3.19 -5.98
N LEU A 131 6.05 -2.95 -7.01
CA LEU A 131 6.50 -3.10 -8.40
C LEU A 131 7.69 -2.19 -8.70
N GLY A 132 7.64 -0.93 -8.29
CA GLY A 132 8.76 0.00 -8.42
C GLY A 132 9.97 -0.44 -7.59
N TRP A 133 9.74 -0.85 -6.34
CA TRP A 133 10.78 -1.32 -5.43
C TRP A 133 11.53 -2.55 -5.96
N LEU A 134 10.80 -3.53 -6.51
CA LEU A 134 11.39 -4.73 -7.14
C LEU A 134 12.18 -4.39 -8.39
N HIS A 135 11.72 -3.42 -9.18
CA HIS A 135 12.45 -2.98 -10.37
C HIS A 135 13.82 -2.38 -10.02
N GLU A 136 13.88 -1.58 -8.96
CA GLU A 136 15.13 -0.98 -8.49
C GLU A 136 16.05 -1.98 -7.76
N ARG A 137 15.53 -3.16 -7.37
CA ARG A 137 16.23 -4.20 -6.60
C ARG A 137 16.00 -5.59 -7.19
N PRO A 138 16.57 -5.86 -8.39
CA PRO A 138 16.37 -7.13 -9.10
C PRO A 138 16.84 -8.37 -8.33
N GLU A 139 17.72 -8.21 -7.33
CA GLU A 139 18.18 -9.28 -6.45
C GLU A 139 17.08 -9.84 -5.54
N PHE A 140 16.01 -9.11 -5.30
CA PHE A 140 14.83 -9.52 -4.52
C PHE A 140 13.63 -9.91 -5.39
N ASP A 141 13.76 -9.76 -6.72
CA ASP A 141 12.69 -10.04 -7.67
C ASP A 141 12.75 -11.47 -8.19
N SER A 142 11.59 -11.98 -8.59
CA SER A 142 11.43 -13.14 -9.44
C SER A 142 10.34 -12.88 -10.46
N GLU A 143 10.47 -13.50 -11.64
CA GLU A 143 9.49 -13.37 -12.72
C GLU A 143 8.08 -13.76 -12.24
N GLU A 144 7.96 -14.82 -11.43
CA GLU A 144 6.71 -15.30 -10.86
C GLU A 144 6.09 -14.27 -9.91
N ARG A 145 6.89 -13.74 -8.97
CA ARG A 145 6.45 -12.71 -8.01
C ARG A 145 5.96 -11.45 -8.74
N ARG A 146 6.73 -10.97 -9.71
CA ARG A 146 6.37 -9.79 -10.49
C ARG A 146 5.09 -9.99 -11.29
N LYS A 147 4.94 -11.14 -11.99
CA LYS A 147 3.72 -11.49 -12.72
C LYS A 147 2.50 -11.54 -11.82
N GLY A 148 2.64 -12.12 -10.62
CA GLY A 148 1.57 -12.16 -9.62
C GLY A 148 1.16 -10.76 -9.17
N LEU A 149 2.13 -9.89 -8.86
CA LEU A 149 1.86 -8.50 -8.50
C LEU A 149 1.18 -7.71 -9.62
N VAL A 150 1.65 -7.85 -10.87
CA VAL A 150 1.05 -7.17 -12.02
C VAL A 150 -0.40 -7.63 -12.22
N ALA A 151 -0.67 -8.93 -12.13
CA ALA A 151 -2.02 -9.46 -12.25
C ALA A 151 -2.95 -8.91 -11.16
N SER A 152 -2.51 -8.94 -9.90
CA SER A 152 -3.26 -8.38 -8.76
C SER A 152 -3.53 -6.88 -8.90
N VAL A 153 -2.52 -6.10 -9.33
CA VAL A 153 -2.68 -4.66 -9.59
C VAL A 153 -3.69 -4.40 -10.69
N CYS A 154 -3.68 -5.19 -11.77
CA CYS A 154 -4.64 -5.02 -12.86
C CYS A 154 -6.07 -5.31 -12.39
N GLU A 155 -6.29 -6.41 -11.66
CA GLU A 155 -7.59 -6.79 -11.10
C GLU A 155 -8.15 -5.71 -10.16
N GLN A 156 -7.36 -5.32 -9.16
CA GLN A 156 -7.75 -4.27 -8.20
C GLN A 156 -7.98 -2.91 -8.88
N THR A 157 -7.25 -2.63 -9.97
CA THR A 157 -7.46 -1.40 -10.74
C THR A 157 -8.81 -1.41 -11.46
N GLU A 158 -9.20 -2.54 -12.04
CA GLU A 158 -10.51 -2.68 -12.70
C GLU A 158 -11.64 -2.49 -11.68
N GLU A 159 -11.51 -3.02 -10.48
CA GLU A 159 -12.45 -2.82 -9.37
C GLU A 159 -12.53 -1.34 -8.94
N LEU A 160 -11.40 -0.66 -8.79
CA LEU A 160 -11.36 0.76 -8.41
C LEU A 160 -12.00 1.68 -9.46
N LEU A 161 -11.98 1.30 -10.72
CA LEU A 161 -12.50 2.10 -11.84
C LEU A 161 -13.98 1.84 -12.15
N THR A 162 -14.61 0.85 -11.49
CA THR A 162 -16.03 0.50 -11.65
C THR A 162 -16.91 1.34 -10.74
#